data_6f3b3268088b86c73eed73ac76882a4e
#
_entry.id   6f3b3268088b86c73eed73ac76882a4e
#
_cell.length_a   1.000
_cell.length_b   1.000
_cell.length_c   1.000
_cell.angle_alpha   90.00
_cell.angle_beta   90.00
_cell.angle_gamma   90.00
#
_symmetry.space_group_name_H-M   'P 1'
#
loop_
_entity.id
_entity.type
_entity.pdbx_description
1 polymer ?
#
loop_
_entity_poly.entity_id
_entity_poly.type
_entity_poly.pdbx_seq_one_letter_code
_entity_poly.pdbx_strand_id
1 'polypeptide(L)'
;RYKELIFAALRDISRSPERPGSVGRADWGENVRLWHLRLSRDHVPSGVEKVKTPRHVIVYRIDADVVIIGRILHEAMEMASHLRPEQTWH
;
A
#
# COMPACT_ATOMS: atom_id res chain seq x y z
N ARG A 1 -2.49 -16.65 3.33
CA ARG A 1 -2.98 -15.59 4.22
C ARG A 1 -2.41 -14.21 3.88
N TYR A 2 -1.17 -14.13 3.41
CA TYR A 2 -0.64 -12.86 2.92
C TYR A 2 -1.40 -12.36 1.70
N LYS A 3 -1.78 -13.28 0.84
CA LYS A 3 -2.58 -12.98 -0.35
C LYS A 3 -3.91 -12.32 0.01
N GLU A 4 -4.61 -12.86 0.99
CA GLU A 4 -5.89 -12.29 1.44
C GLU A 4 -5.68 -10.92 2.09
N LEU A 5 -4.57 -10.73 2.79
CA LEU A 5 -4.22 -9.44 3.36
C LEU A 5 -3.96 -8.41 2.27
N ILE A 6 -3.24 -8.78 1.22
CA ILE A 6 -2.99 -7.88 0.09
C ILE A 6 -4.31 -7.51 -0.58
N PHE A 7 -5.20 -8.47 -0.80
CA PHE A 7 -6.51 -8.18 -1.39
C PHE A 7 -7.34 -7.24 -0.50
N ALA A 8 -7.30 -7.44 0.82
CA ALA A 8 -8.00 -6.54 1.75
C ALA A 8 -7.44 -5.13 1.66
N ALA A 9 -6.12 -4.99 1.59
CA ALA A 9 -5.47 -3.69 1.46
C ALA A 9 -5.83 -3.01 0.15
N LEU A 10 -5.82 -3.74 -0.96
CA LEU A 10 -6.19 -3.18 -2.26
C LEU A 10 -7.64 -2.68 -2.25
N ARG A 11 -8.52 -3.42 -1.60
CA ARG A 11 -9.92 -3.01 -1.45
C ARG A 11 -10.05 -1.74 -0.61
N ASP A 12 -9.31 -1.68 0.51
CA ASP A 12 -9.32 -0.51 1.37
C ASP A 12 -8.84 0.74 0.63
N ILE A 13 -7.73 0.62 -0.09
CA ILE A 13 -7.18 1.72 -0.90
C ILE A 13 -8.17 2.14 -1.99
N SER A 14 -8.79 1.18 -2.66
CA SER A 14 -9.73 1.47 -3.75
C SER A 14 -10.97 2.22 -3.27
N ARG A 15 -11.42 1.91 -2.07
CA ARG A 15 -12.61 2.55 -1.49
C ARG A 15 -12.33 3.97 -1.02
N SER A 16 -11.13 4.20 -0.47
CA SER A 16 -10.77 5.51 0.06
C SER A 16 -9.26 5.68 0.00
N PRO A 17 -8.72 6.14 -1.14
CA PRO A 17 -7.27 6.23 -1.34
C PRO A 17 -6.54 7.16 -0.37
N GLU A 18 -7.25 8.14 0.19
CA GLU A 18 -6.65 9.10 1.12
C GLU A 18 -7.12 8.89 2.55
N ARG A 19 -7.54 7.67 2.88
CA ARG A 19 -8.05 7.33 4.19
C ARG A 19 -6.99 7.50 5.28
N PRO A 20 -7.42 7.66 6.56
CA PRO A 20 -6.48 7.76 7.67
C PRO A 20 -5.50 6.58 7.68
N GLY A 21 -4.23 6.89 7.88
CA GLY A 21 -3.15 5.90 7.81
C GLY A 21 -2.41 5.90 6.49
N SER A 22 -3.03 6.39 5.42
CA SER A 22 -2.36 6.59 4.15
C SER A 22 -1.40 7.79 4.26
N VAL A 23 -0.17 7.62 3.80
CA VAL A 23 0.87 8.64 3.92
C VAL A 23 1.28 9.12 2.54
N GLY A 24 1.20 10.45 2.33
CA GLY A 24 1.64 11.05 1.07
C GLY A 24 3.16 11.05 0.94
N ARG A 25 3.65 10.77 -0.26
CA ARG A 25 5.08 10.76 -0.57
C ARG A 25 5.32 11.53 -1.87
N ALA A 26 5.19 12.85 -1.79
CA ALA A 26 5.40 13.72 -2.95
C ALA A 26 6.84 13.63 -3.48
N ASP A 27 7.79 13.26 -2.64
CA ASP A 27 9.19 13.05 -3.03
C ASP A 27 9.35 11.85 -3.97
N TRP A 28 8.39 10.93 -4.00
CA TRP A 28 8.39 9.78 -4.90
C TRP A 28 7.56 10.01 -6.16
N GLY A 29 6.90 11.14 -6.25
CA GLY A 29 6.09 11.51 -7.39
C GLY A 29 4.79 12.19 -6.97
N GLU A 30 4.17 12.87 -7.91
CA GLU A 30 2.90 13.57 -7.66
C GLU A 30 1.80 12.57 -7.30
N ASN A 31 1.06 12.86 -6.25
CA ASN A 31 -0.06 12.05 -5.78
C ASN A 31 0.32 10.63 -5.35
N VAL A 32 1.60 10.38 -5.07
CA VAL A 32 2.05 9.09 -4.56
C VAL A 32 1.74 8.99 -3.07
N ARG A 33 1.25 7.82 -2.67
CA ARG A 33 0.91 7.53 -1.29
C ARG A 33 1.37 6.12 -0.92
N LEU A 34 1.49 5.88 0.38
CA LEU A 34 1.87 4.58 0.94
C LEU A 34 0.77 4.07 1.85
N TRP A 35 0.57 2.75 1.83
CA TRP A 35 -0.36 2.07 2.74
C TRP A 35 0.33 0.85 3.32
N HIS A 36 0.54 0.84 4.65
CA HIS A 36 1.15 -0.31 5.31
C HIS A 36 0.10 -1.42 5.48
N LEU A 37 0.47 -2.65 5.17
CA LEU A 37 -0.47 -3.77 5.22
C LEU A 37 -1.04 -4.02 6.62
N ARG A 38 -0.32 -3.63 7.68
CA ARG A 38 -0.82 -3.79 9.06
C ARG A 38 -2.17 -3.09 9.26
N LEU A 39 -2.44 -2.04 8.49
CA LEU A 39 -3.66 -1.25 8.61
C LEU A 39 -4.87 -1.97 8.03
N SER A 40 -4.66 -3.02 7.24
CA SER A 40 -5.72 -3.85 6.69
C SER A 40 -5.81 -5.22 7.36
N ARG A 41 -5.00 -5.47 8.38
CA ARG A 41 -4.89 -6.78 9.00
C ARG A 41 -6.23 -7.32 9.49
N ASP A 42 -7.06 -6.45 10.04
CA ASP A 42 -8.37 -6.84 10.58
C ASP A 42 -9.50 -6.83 9.54
N HIS A 43 -9.20 -6.51 8.30
CA HIS A 43 -10.17 -6.41 7.22
C HIS A 43 -10.19 -7.65 6.31
N VAL A 44 -9.44 -8.69 6.65
CA VAL A 44 -9.50 -9.95 5.92
C VAL A 44 -10.83 -10.66 6.22
N PRO A 45 -11.30 -11.54 5.29
CA PRO A 45 -12.55 -12.25 5.51
C PRO A 45 -12.53 -13.09 6.78
N SER A 46 -13.70 -13.28 7.37
CA SER A 46 -13.89 -14.15 8.51
C SER A 46 -13.46 -15.58 8.15
N GLY A 47 -12.76 -16.23 9.06
CA GLY A 47 -12.24 -17.57 8.84
C GLY A 47 -10.88 -17.63 8.18
N VAL A 48 -10.37 -16.51 7.69
CA VAL A 48 -9.02 -16.43 7.14
C VAL A 48 -8.05 -16.09 8.28
N GLU A 49 -6.95 -16.83 8.34
CA GLU A 49 -5.93 -16.59 9.35
C GLU A 49 -5.26 -15.24 9.11
N LYS A 50 -5.20 -14.42 10.17
CA LYS A 50 -4.58 -13.09 10.09
C LYS A 50 -3.07 -13.17 10.18
N VAL A 51 -2.39 -12.32 9.41
CA VAL A 51 -0.94 -12.14 9.52
C VAL A 51 -0.67 -11.27 10.74
N LYS A 52 0.11 -11.78 11.68
CA LYS A 52 0.34 -11.08 12.96
C LYS A 52 1.16 -9.81 12.80
N THR A 53 2.21 -9.89 11.97
CA THR A 53 3.17 -8.79 11.84
C THR A 53 3.48 -8.56 10.36
N PRO A 54 2.58 -7.92 9.62
CA PRO A 54 2.86 -7.60 8.21
C PRO A 54 4.05 -6.66 8.09
N ARG A 55 4.87 -6.88 7.07
CA ARG A 55 6.12 -6.14 6.87
C ARG A 55 6.20 -5.43 5.53
N HIS A 56 5.09 -5.28 4.83
CA HIS A 56 5.10 -4.70 3.50
C HIS A 56 4.22 -3.48 3.41
N VAL A 57 4.55 -2.64 2.44
CA VAL A 57 3.88 -1.37 2.17
C VAL A 57 3.48 -1.38 0.70
N ILE A 58 2.26 -0.95 0.40
CA ILE A 58 1.82 -0.74 -0.97
C ILE A 58 2.12 0.70 -1.35
N VAL A 59 2.85 0.87 -2.46
CA VAL A 59 3.07 2.17 -3.08
C VAL A 59 2.07 2.34 -4.20
N TYR A 60 1.29 3.40 -4.15
CA TYR A 60 0.27 3.67 -5.16
C TYR A 60 0.20 5.17 -5.44
N ARG A 61 -0.46 5.51 -6.52
CA ARG A 61 -0.75 6.92 -6.80
C ARG A 61 -2.19 7.06 -7.26
N ILE A 62 -2.69 8.27 -7.13
CA ILE A 62 -4.04 8.63 -7.55
C ILE A 62 -3.93 9.47 -8.82
N ASP A 63 -4.56 9.00 -9.89
CA ASP A 63 -4.58 9.69 -11.18
C ASP A 63 -6.05 9.88 -11.57
N ALA A 64 -6.52 11.12 -11.45
CA ALA A 64 -7.95 11.44 -11.54
C ALA A 64 -8.71 10.57 -10.53
N ASP A 65 -9.63 9.72 -10.98
CA ASP A 65 -10.40 8.86 -10.09
C ASP A 65 -9.86 7.42 -10.05
N VAL A 66 -8.65 7.21 -10.56
CA VAL A 66 -8.06 5.87 -10.68
C VAL A 66 -6.92 5.72 -9.69
N VAL A 67 -6.92 4.61 -8.96
CA VAL A 67 -5.80 4.22 -8.10
C VAL A 67 -4.89 3.30 -8.92
N ILE A 68 -3.63 3.70 -9.03
CA ILE A 68 -2.63 2.92 -9.78
C ILE A 68 -1.65 2.34 -8.77
N ILE A 69 -1.59 1.01 -8.71
CA ILE A 69 -0.66 0.32 -7.82
C ILE A 69 0.71 0.27 -8.48
N GLY A 70 1.69 0.84 -7.81
CA GLY A 70 3.04 0.88 -8.35
C GLY A 70 3.85 -0.33 -7.92
N ARG A 71 3.92 -0.59 -6.64
CA ARG A 71 4.80 -1.62 -6.11
C ARG A 71 4.42 -2.00 -4.69
N ILE A 72 4.78 -3.22 -4.28
CA ILE A 72 4.72 -3.64 -2.89
C ILE A 72 6.15 -3.77 -2.39
N LEU A 73 6.50 -3.04 -1.35
CA LEU A 73 7.85 -2.97 -0.82
C LEU A 73 7.90 -3.52 0.61
N HIS A 74 9.01 -4.13 0.95
CA HIS A 74 9.30 -4.41 2.38
C HIS A 74 9.52 -3.07 3.10
N GLU A 75 9.06 -2.97 4.34
CA GLU A 75 9.14 -1.72 5.11
C GLU A 75 10.58 -1.20 5.25
N ALA A 76 11.57 -2.09 5.26
CA ALA A 76 12.97 -1.69 5.33
C ALA A 76 13.41 -0.96 4.06
N MET A 77 12.87 -1.34 2.91
CA MET A 77 13.16 -0.67 1.64
C MET A 77 12.50 0.70 1.58
N GLU A 78 11.31 0.83 2.12
CA GLU A 78 10.61 2.12 2.20
C GLU A 78 11.41 3.10 3.05
N MET A 79 11.93 2.65 4.19
CA MET A 79 12.74 3.50 5.07
C MET A 79 14.05 3.93 4.42
N ALA A 80 14.64 3.07 3.58
CA ALA A 80 15.86 3.41 2.88
C ALA A 80 15.68 4.49 1.81
N SER A 81 14.47 4.62 1.27
CA SER A 81 14.10 5.67 0.33
C SER A 81 14.98 5.78 -0.91
N HIS A 82 15.48 4.65 -1.42
CA HIS A 82 16.40 4.63 -2.55
C HIS A 82 15.71 4.46 -3.91
N LEU A 83 14.41 4.21 -3.93
CA LEU A 83 13.70 3.98 -5.18
C LEU A 83 13.35 5.29 -5.85
N ARG A 84 13.61 5.36 -7.14
CA ARG A 84 13.22 6.50 -7.97
C ARG A 84 11.80 6.25 -8.51
N PRO A 85 11.05 7.34 -8.81
CA PRO A 85 9.71 7.17 -9.37
C PRO A 85 9.66 6.28 -10.61
N GLU A 86 10.61 6.40 -11.52
CA GLU A 86 10.66 5.58 -12.73
C GLU A 86 10.84 4.10 -12.44
N GLN A 87 11.41 3.74 -11.30
CA GLN A 87 11.55 2.34 -10.89
C GLN A 87 10.25 1.78 -10.33
N THR A 88 9.36 2.64 -9.88
CA THR A 88 8.08 2.25 -9.28
C THR A 88 6.99 2.12 -10.33
N TRP A 89 7.00 2.98 -11.36
CA TRP A 89 5.87 3.15 -12.28
C TRP A 89 6.12 2.58 -13.67
N HIS A 90 7.13 1.76 -13.83
CA HIS A 90 7.38 1.04 -15.08
C HIS A 90 6.79 -0.36 -15.06
#